data_9d97778f910631c8d47f87e1a7ecd08c
#
_entry.id   9d97778f910631c8d47f87e1a7ecd08c
#
_cell.length_a   1.000
_cell.length_b   1.000
_cell.length_c   1.000
_cell.angle_alpha   90.00
_cell.angle_beta   90.00
_cell.angle_gamma   90.00
#
_symmetry.space_group_name_H-M   'P 1'
#
loop_
_entity.id
_entity.type
_entity.pdbx_description
1 polymer ?
#
loop_
_entity_poly.entity_id
_entity_poly.type
_entity_poly.pdbx_seq_one_letter_code
_entity_poly.pdbx_strand_id
1 'polypeptide(L)'
;MARQIKNKHDAGVLLGPLFYEFCCRLYWLSSNFENKTDALLFMSRGGLRLKYLYELFLEVNGFSDRIARFPFWISRFAAVKLIFAENPEWSVACIVREFMHSNCRFMADALLPRTLSGKEQLLQSIPAELASSPVTRDNFFTLYHGDCVCSEALRRHFQEQRDIGMEYLTREFGEFKNLYTVDSGWFGSTLGSLQAGCRNWKWKAIYFGRWNYRNEVPWYFHDIIPLVIDADGLRGTHPADIMLEYHHLIESVLEPELPSVEYYMPDGTCNAMIPDWQEIIAGSENEELWQGILAYFRFCPSVVPADVVKASCGALKFWKCVLRYPNPAEAGILEVPARSSDFGRAEKASIFLANSRLPFREYWRSVKRSLWPAGAIAASSGKKTLFRQIFWHICRRFLNYRGAV
;
A
#
# COMPACT_ATOMS: atom_id res chain seq x y z
N MET A 1 31.38 -7.80 12.08
CA MET A 1 31.15 -6.46 11.50
C MET A 1 30.26 -5.67 12.44
N ALA A 2 30.69 -4.48 12.85
CA ALA A 2 29.86 -3.60 13.64
C ALA A 2 28.64 -3.19 12.80
N ARG A 3 27.48 -3.48 13.32
CA ARG A 3 26.18 -3.19 12.71
C ARG A 3 25.93 -1.68 12.84
N GLN A 4 25.96 -0.93 11.74
CA GLN A 4 25.66 0.51 11.80
C GLN A 4 25.09 1.01 10.47
N ILE A 5 23.80 1.40 10.50
CA ILE A 5 23.23 2.30 9.50
C ILE A 5 23.73 3.71 9.85
N LYS A 6 24.42 4.37 8.93
CA LYS A 6 24.99 5.70 9.18
C LYS A 6 24.05 6.82 8.74
N ASN A 7 23.27 6.58 7.68
CA ASN A 7 22.34 7.54 7.08
C ASN A 7 21.23 6.80 6.29
N LYS A 8 20.29 7.54 5.73
CA LYS A 8 19.20 6.98 4.94
C LYS A 8 19.67 6.31 3.66
N HIS A 9 20.70 6.83 3.00
CA HIS A 9 21.25 6.21 1.80
C HIS A 9 21.82 4.81 2.09
N ASP A 10 22.60 4.64 3.15
CA ASP A 10 23.10 3.32 3.57
C ASP A 10 21.95 2.36 3.86
N ALA A 11 20.88 2.84 4.50
CA ALA A 11 19.68 2.03 4.72
C ALA A 11 19.03 1.59 3.40
N GLY A 12 18.99 2.49 2.42
CA GLY A 12 18.51 2.17 1.06
C GLY A 12 19.35 1.10 0.38
N VAL A 13 20.67 1.21 0.43
CA VAL A 13 21.59 0.18 -0.11
C VAL A 13 21.32 -1.19 0.53
N LEU A 14 21.05 -1.22 1.84
CA LEU A 14 20.74 -2.45 2.58
C LEU A 14 19.31 -3.00 2.31
N LEU A 15 18.39 -2.18 1.80
CA LEU A 15 17.08 -2.60 1.29
C LEU A 15 17.17 -3.12 -0.15
N GLY A 16 18.11 -2.63 -0.92
CA GLY A 16 18.32 -2.95 -2.33
C GLY A 16 18.22 -4.44 -2.68
N PRO A 17 18.87 -5.37 -1.94
CA PRO A 17 18.77 -6.80 -2.21
C PRO A 17 17.34 -7.35 -2.24
N LEU A 18 16.42 -6.80 -1.44
CA LEU A 18 15.03 -7.26 -1.39
C LEU A 18 14.27 -6.85 -2.66
N PHE A 19 14.46 -5.63 -3.10
CA PHE A 19 13.86 -5.11 -4.34
C PHE A 19 14.48 -5.74 -5.58
N TYR A 20 15.77 -6.03 -5.54
CA TYR A 20 16.45 -6.71 -6.63
C TYR A 20 15.97 -8.17 -6.77
N GLU A 21 15.75 -8.87 -5.65
CA GLU A 21 15.12 -10.19 -5.64
C GLU A 21 13.71 -10.14 -6.23
N PHE A 22 12.91 -9.13 -5.86
CA PHE A 22 11.59 -8.93 -6.44
C PHE A 22 11.67 -8.83 -7.98
N CYS A 23 12.55 -7.98 -8.51
CA CYS A 23 12.71 -7.79 -9.96
C CYS A 23 13.21 -9.07 -10.65
N CYS A 24 14.16 -9.77 -10.06
CA CYS A 24 14.66 -11.03 -10.57
C CYS A 24 13.55 -12.09 -10.65
N ARG A 25 12.75 -12.25 -9.60
CA ARG A 25 11.62 -13.19 -9.57
C ARG A 25 10.51 -12.78 -10.54
N LEU A 26 10.23 -11.47 -10.66
CA LEU A 26 9.26 -10.96 -11.63
C LEU A 26 9.69 -11.30 -13.06
N TYR A 27 10.96 -11.11 -13.40
CA TYR A 27 11.51 -11.46 -14.71
C TYR A 27 11.36 -12.95 -15.04
N TRP A 28 11.70 -13.83 -14.10
CA TRP A 28 11.53 -15.28 -14.30
C TRP A 28 10.06 -15.71 -14.36
N LEU A 29 9.19 -15.05 -13.62
CA LEU A 29 7.75 -15.32 -13.68
C LEU A 29 7.16 -14.85 -15.01
N SER A 30 7.46 -13.62 -15.43
CA SER A 30 6.93 -13.01 -16.65
C SER A 30 7.43 -13.69 -17.92
N SER A 31 8.60 -14.36 -17.86
CA SER A 31 9.11 -15.13 -19.00
C SER A 31 8.20 -16.31 -19.42
N ASN A 32 7.28 -16.73 -18.54
CA ASN A 32 6.29 -17.76 -18.81
C ASN A 32 4.94 -17.21 -19.29
N PHE A 33 4.80 -15.90 -19.44
CA PHE A 33 3.55 -15.24 -19.84
C PHE A 33 3.47 -15.16 -21.37
N GLU A 34 2.23 -15.12 -21.87
CA GLU A 34 1.95 -15.00 -23.30
C GLU A 34 1.83 -13.52 -23.71
N ASN A 35 2.76 -13.03 -24.50
CA ASN A 35 2.86 -11.61 -24.89
C ASN A 35 1.61 -10.99 -25.50
N LYS A 36 0.74 -11.81 -26.12
CA LYS A 36 -0.47 -11.33 -26.79
C LYS A 36 -1.70 -11.29 -25.89
N THR A 37 -1.67 -12.01 -24.77
CA THR A 37 -2.84 -12.18 -23.91
C THR A 37 -2.62 -11.70 -22.50
N ASP A 38 -1.36 -11.54 -22.08
CA ASP A 38 -0.97 -11.22 -20.72
C ASP A 38 -0.33 -9.84 -20.64
N ALA A 39 -0.63 -9.08 -19.60
CA ALA A 39 -0.01 -7.79 -19.33
C ALA A 39 0.29 -7.58 -17.85
N LEU A 40 1.40 -6.90 -17.56
CA LEU A 40 1.76 -6.41 -16.23
C LEU A 40 1.25 -4.97 -16.04
N LEU A 41 0.43 -4.76 -15.04
CA LEU A 41 -0.17 -3.48 -14.70
C LEU A 41 0.39 -2.96 -13.38
N PHE A 42 1.33 -2.05 -13.45
CA PHE A 42 2.00 -1.47 -12.29
C PHE A 42 1.10 -0.40 -11.66
N MET A 43 0.54 -0.69 -10.50
CA MET A 43 -0.44 0.15 -9.83
C MET A 43 0.13 1.51 -9.42
N SER A 44 -0.71 2.53 -9.44
CA SER A 44 -0.33 3.89 -9.06
C SER A 44 0.29 3.95 -7.66
N ARG A 45 1.26 4.85 -7.52
CA ARG A 45 2.18 5.02 -6.40
C ARG A 45 3.18 3.86 -6.29
N GLY A 46 2.94 2.86 -5.45
CA GLY A 46 3.92 1.80 -5.14
C GLY A 46 4.34 0.96 -6.34
N GLY A 47 3.39 0.55 -7.16
CA GLY A 47 3.68 -0.23 -8.36
C GLY A 47 4.47 0.55 -9.41
N LEU A 48 4.26 1.86 -9.54
CA LEU A 48 5.01 2.68 -10.51
C LEU A 48 6.51 2.73 -10.19
N ARG A 49 6.89 2.83 -8.90
CA ARG A 49 8.32 2.71 -8.52
C ARG A 49 8.85 1.29 -8.70
N LEU A 50 8.03 0.27 -8.50
CA LEU A 50 8.42 -1.10 -8.84
C LEU A 50 8.62 -1.27 -10.35
N LYS A 51 7.81 -0.61 -11.20
CA LYS A 51 8.04 -0.56 -12.66
C LYS A 51 9.40 0.05 -12.99
N TYR A 52 9.71 1.21 -12.39
CA TYR A 52 10.99 1.88 -12.59
C TYR A 52 12.18 0.98 -12.18
N LEU A 53 12.10 0.31 -11.01
CA LEU A 53 13.14 -0.63 -10.58
C LEU A 53 13.25 -1.84 -11.50
N TYR A 54 12.14 -2.33 -12.01
CA TYR A 54 12.14 -3.46 -12.93
C TYR A 54 12.76 -3.10 -14.28
N GLU A 55 12.46 -1.92 -14.80
CA GLU A 55 13.08 -1.41 -16.04
C GLU A 55 14.58 -1.17 -15.86
N LEU A 56 15.00 -0.59 -14.73
CA LEU A 56 16.40 -0.46 -14.39
C LEU A 56 17.10 -1.82 -14.24
N PHE A 57 16.43 -2.82 -13.62
CA PHE A 57 16.93 -4.19 -13.53
C PHE A 57 17.17 -4.81 -14.91
N LEU A 58 16.24 -4.65 -15.83
CA LEU A 58 16.39 -5.14 -17.20
C LEU A 58 17.56 -4.45 -17.92
N GLU A 59 17.66 -3.14 -17.80
CA GLU A 59 18.70 -2.33 -18.41
C GLU A 59 20.09 -2.72 -17.95
N VAL A 60 20.34 -2.71 -16.61
CA VAL A 60 21.68 -2.97 -16.07
C VAL A 60 22.17 -4.40 -16.31
N ASN A 61 21.24 -5.34 -16.54
CA ASN A 61 21.57 -6.73 -16.82
C ASN A 61 21.52 -7.09 -18.31
N GLY A 62 21.19 -6.15 -19.19
CA GLY A 62 21.05 -6.39 -20.62
C GLY A 62 19.93 -7.38 -20.97
N PHE A 63 18.89 -7.46 -20.13
CA PHE A 63 17.75 -8.34 -20.38
C PHE A 63 16.69 -7.68 -21.24
N SER A 64 16.04 -8.46 -22.08
CA SER A 64 14.84 -8.05 -22.80
C SER A 64 13.62 -8.80 -22.25
N ASP A 65 12.58 -8.08 -21.90
CA ASP A 65 11.30 -8.65 -21.53
C ASP A 65 10.27 -8.28 -22.61
N ARG A 66 9.55 -9.29 -23.11
CA ARG A 66 8.59 -9.13 -24.19
C ARG A 66 7.17 -8.83 -23.71
N ILE A 67 6.92 -9.00 -22.41
CA ILE A 67 5.59 -8.79 -21.83
C ILE A 67 5.22 -7.31 -21.85
N ALA A 68 3.98 -6.99 -22.18
CA ALA A 68 3.46 -5.63 -22.12
C ALA A 68 3.41 -5.13 -20.67
N ARG A 69 3.87 -3.90 -20.44
CA ARG A 69 4.02 -3.29 -19.12
C ARG A 69 3.42 -1.89 -19.12
N PHE A 70 2.39 -1.70 -18.30
CA PHE A 70 1.66 -0.43 -18.27
C PHE A 70 1.70 0.20 -16.88
N PRO A 71 1.75 1.52 -16.76
CA PRO A 71 1.30 2.20 -15.56
C PRO A 71 -0.21 1.97 -15.42
N PHE A 72 -0.65 1.61 -14.23
CA PHE A 72 -2.06 1.36 -13.94
C PHE A 72 -2.58 2.36 -12.92
N TRP A 73 -3.29 3.36 -13.39
CA TRP A 73 -3.82 4.43 -12.58
C TRP A 73 -5.09 3.99 -11.86
N ILE A 74 -4.89 3.33 -10.73
CA ILE A 74 -5.98 2.87 -9.87
C ILE A 74 -5.57 2.96 -8.40
N SER A 75 -6.54 3.23 -7.55
CA SER A 75 -6.43 3.06 -6.10
C SER A 75 -7.54 2.15 -5.62
N ARG A 76 -7.46 1.72 -4.37
CA ARG A 76 -8.56 1.00 -3.71
C ARG A 76 -9.86 1.81 -3.72
N PHE A 77 -9.75 3.12 -3.56
CA PHE A 77 -10.88 4.05 -3.56
C PHE A 77 -11.53 4.18 -4.95
N ALA A 78 -10.73 4.35 -5.99
CA ALA A 78 -11.22 4.39 -7.38
C ALA A 78 -11.84 3.04 -7.78
N ALA A 79 -11.21 1.91 -7.43
CA ALA A 79 -11.71 0.58 -7.72
C ALA A 79 -13.11 0.33 -7.13
N VAL A 80 -13.34 0.74 -5.89
CA VAL A 80 -14.65 0.58 -5.22
C VAL A 80 -15.74 1.37 -5.94
N LYS A 81 -15.46 2.60 -6.41
CA LYS A 81 -16.42 3.40 -7.20
C LYS A 81 -16.68 2.76 -8.56
N LEU A 82 -15.62 2.34 -9.25
CA LEU A 82 -15.67 1.72 -10.57
C LEU A 82 -16.62 0.52 -10.62
N ILE A 83 -16.58 -0.33 -9.59
CA ILE A 83 -17.32 -1.59 -9.59
C ILE A 83 -18.66 -1.51 -8.86
N PHE A 84 -19.04 -0.36 -8.34
CA PHE A 84 -20.22 -0.24 -7.47
C PHE A 84 -21.50 -0.76 -8.11
N ALA A 85 -21.75 -0.45 -9.37
CA ALA A 85 -22.95 -0.89 -10.08
C ALA A 85 -22.97 -2.42 -10.30
N GLU A 86 -21.81 -3.03 -10.49
CA GLU A 86 -21.68 -4.48 -10.72
C GLU A 86 -21.75 -5.30 -9.42
N ASN A 87 -21.22 -4.73 -8.34
CA ASN A 87 -21.19 -5.39 -7.03
C ASN A 87 -21.30 -4.37 -5.88
N PRO A 88 -22.52 -3.82 -5.65
CA PRO A 88 -22.72 -2.83 -4.61
C PRO A 88 -22.40 -3.36 -3.20
N GLU A 89 -22.72 -4.62 -2.93
CA GLU A 89 -22.47 -5.24 -1.61
C GLU A 89 -20.97 -5.25 -1.26
N TRP A 90 -20.12 -5.66 -2.19
CA TRP A 90 -18.68 -5.64 -2.00
C TRP A 90 -18.15 -4.22 -1.81
N SER A 91 -18.61 -3.29 -2.65
CA SER A 91 -18.20 -1.88 -2.57
C SER A 91 -18.60 -1.26 -1.25
N VAL A 92 -19.83 -1.48 -0.79
CA VAL A 92 -20.33 -0.98 0.49
C VAL A 92 -19.56 -1.62 1.65
N ALA A 93 -19.29 -2.92 1.62
CA ALA A 93 -18.47 -3.57 2.64
C ALA A 93 -17.06 -2.95 2.74
N CYS A 94 -16.45 -2.58 1.61
CA CYS A 94 -15.18 -1.88 1.59
C CYS A 94 -15.30 -0.46 2.17
N ILE A 95 -16.32 0.29 1.77
CA ILE A 95 -16.58 1.67 2.27
C ILE A 95 -16.85 1.66 3.78
N VAL A 96 -17.76 0.83 4.24
CA VAL A 96 -18.12 0.73 5.67
C VAL A 96 -16.91 0.42 6.52
N ARG A 97 -16.07 -0.51 6.08
CA ARG A 97 -14.84 -0.87 6.79
C ARG A 97 -13.88 0.31 6.94
N GLU A 98 -13.72 1.11 5.91
CA GLU A 98 -12.80 2.25 5.94
C GLU A 98 -13.33 3.42 6.79
N PHE A 99 -14.65 3.56 6.86
CA PHE A 99 -15.31 4.65 7.57
C PHE A 99 -16.02 4.22 8.87
N MET A 100 -15.74 3.01 9.39
CA MET A 100 -16.45 2.43 10.55
C MET A 100 -16.39 3.29 11.83
N HIS A 101 -15.43 4.20 11.93
CA HIS A 101 -15.29 5.13 13.06
C HIS A 101 -15.68 6.57 12.71
N SER A 102 -16.37 6.76 11.59
CA SER A 102 -16.78 8.05 11.05
C SER A 102 -18.30 8.13 10.98
N ASN A 103 -18.85 9.32 10.69
CA ASN A 103 -20.26 9.52 10.41
C ASN A 103 -20.54 9.58 8.90
N CYS A 104 -21.83 9.48 8.53
CA CYS A 104 -22.24 9.45 7.13
C CYS A 104 -21.91 10.74 6.37
N ARG A 105 -21.92 11.92 7.03
CA ARG A 105 -21.51 13.18 6.41
C ARG A 105 -20.03 13.15 6.01
N PHE A 106 -19.16 12.72 6.92
CA PHE A 106 -17.72 12.60 6.64
C PHE A 106 -17.42 11.60 5.52
N MET A 107 -18.14 10.47 5.52
CA MET A 107 -18.04 9.47 4.44
C MET A 107 -18.50 10.07 3.10
N ALA A 108 -19.64 10.76 3.04
CA ALA A 108 -20.14 11.40 1.82
C ALA A 108 -19.16 12.47 1.30
N ASP A 109 -18.58 13.25 2.19
CA ASP A 109 -17.53 14.21 1.85
C ASP A 109 -16.33 13.54 1.21
N ALA A 110 -15.84 12.46 1.77
CA ALA A 110 -14.72 11.71 1.21
C ALA A 110 -15.05 11.04 -0.15
N LEU A 111 -16.28 10.55 -0.33
CA LEU A 111 -16.71 9.86 -1.55
C LEU A 111 -16.91 10.80 -2.75
N LEU A 112 -17.27 12.05 -2.52
CA LEU A 112 -17.44 13.07 -3.57
C LEU A 112 -16.08 13.72 -3.91
N PRO A 113 -15.89 14.17 -5.18
CA PRO A 113 -14.65 14.84 -5.59
C PRO A 113 -14.38 16.08 -4.73
N ARG A 114 -13.11 16.32 -4.39
CA ARG A 114 -12.72 17.53 -3.62
C ARG A 114 -12.95 18.81 -4.42
N THR A 115 -12.87 18.72 -5.73
CA THR A 115 -13.06 19.83 -6.68
C THR A 115 -14.52 20.11 -7.00
N LEU A 116 -15.47 19.34 -6.43
CA LEU A 116 -16.88 19.50 -6.71
C LEU A 116 -17.40 20.84 -6.21
N SER A 117 -17.84 21.70 -7.13
CA SER A 117 -18.42 23.00 -6.80
C SER A 117 -19.70 22.82 -5.98
N GLY A 118 -19.87 23.63 -4.94
CA GLY A 118 -21.04 23.56 -4.06
C GLY A 118 -21.10 22.32 -3.17
N LYS A 119 -20.00 21.60 -3.00
CA LYS A 119 -19.93 20.36 -2.21
C LYS A 119 -20.48 20.53 -0.80
N GLU A 120 -20.19 21.65 -0.13
CA GLU A 120 -20.68 21.91 1.22
C GLU A 120 -22.20 22.01 1.28
N GLN A 121 -22.83 22.67 0.29
CA GLN A 121 -24.30 22.74 0.18
C GLN A 121 -24.92 21.35 -0.04
N LEU A 122 -24.25 20.50 -0.85
CA LEU A 122 -24.70 19.12 -1.03
C LEU A 122 -24.64 18.33 0.29
N LEU A 123 -23.57 18.46 1.05
CA LEU A 123 -23.43 17.80 2.35
C LEU A 123 -24.43 18.29 3.40
N GLN A 124 -24.84 19.57 3.33
CA GLN A 124 -25.88 20.13 4.18
C GLN A 124 -27.28 19.61 3.86
N SER A 125 -27.52 19.09 2.66
CA SER A 125 -28.79 18.48 2.28
C SER A 125 -29.04 17.11 2.92
N ILE A 126 -28.03 16.48 3.52
CA ILE A 126 -28.19 15.21 4.22
C ILE A 126 -29.02 15.44 5.48
N PRO A 127 -30.09 14.67 5.73
CA PRO A 127 -30.86 14.78 6.97
C PRO A 127 -29.95 14.72 8.21
N ALA A 128 -30.13 15.61 9.17
CA ALA A 128 -29.22 15.81 10.31
C ALA A 128 -28.97 14.53 11.12
N GLU A 129 -30.00 13.72 11.33
CA GLU A 129 -29.91 12.43 12.02
C GLU A 129 -29.01 11.45 11.23
N LEU A 130 -29.20 11.35 9.92
CA LEU A 130 -28.39 10.48 9.07
C LEU A 130 -26.95 11.01 8.95
N ALA A 131 -26.78 12.33 8.82
CA ALA A 131 -25.46 12.96 8.73
C ALA A 131 -24.56 12.62 9.93
N SER A 132 -25.14 12.59 11.14
CA SER A 132 -24.45 12.28 12.39
C SER A 132 -24.37 10.78 12.71
N SER A 133 -25.13 9.93 12.01
CA SER A 133 -25.15 8.49 12.23
C SER A 133 -23.83 7.82 11.87
N PRO A 134 -23.43 6.74 12.58
CA PRO A 134 -22.25 5.97 12.24
C PRO A 134 -22.38 5.36 10.85
N VAL A 135 -21.24 5.14 10.19
CA VAL A 135 -21.22 4.48 8.89
C VAL A 135 -21.47 2.99 9.07
N THR A 136 -22.64 2.55 8.64
CA THR A 136 -23.07 1.15 8.57
C THR A 136 -23.54 0.85 7.14
N ARG A 137 -23.74 -0.42 6.81
CA ARG A 137 -24.31 -0.84 5.53
C ARG A 137 -25.67 -0.18 5.29
N ASP A 138 -26.55 -0.24 6.28
CA ASP A 138 -27.92 0.27 6.16
C ASP A 138 -27.95 1.79 6.03
N ASN A 139 -27.15 2.52 6.83
CA ASN A 139 -27.04 3.98 6.75
C ASN A 139 -26.42 4.43 5.42
N PHE A 140 -25.47 3.65 4.86
CA PHE A 140 -24.94 3.92 3.53
C PHE A 140 -26.05 3.82 2.48
N PHE A 141 -26.82 2.72 2.47
CA PHE A 141 -27.89 2.54 1.50
C PHE A 141 -29.05 3.54 1.71
N THR A 142 -29.36 3.90 2.95
CA THR A 142 -30.33 4.97 3.25
C THR A 142 -29.87 6.31 2.64
N LEU A 143 -28.60 6.65 2.78
CA LEU A 143 -28.04 7.84 2.14
C LEU A 143 -28.02 7.71 0.62
N TYR A 144 -27.55 6.60 0.08
CA TYR A 144 -27.36 6.41 -1.36
C TYR A 144 -28.70 6.40 -2.12
N HIS A 145 -29.74 5.77 -1.56
CA HIS A 145 -31.09 5.68 -2.17
C HIS A 145 -32.02 6.80 -1.74
N GLY A 146 -31.62 7.68 -0.83
CA GLY A 146 -32.44 8.80 -0.38
C GLY A 146 -32.71 9.82 -1.48
N ASP A 147 -33.60 10.76 -1.18
CA ASP A 147 -34.08 11.78 -2.11
C ASP A 147 -33.38 13.14 -1.93
N CYS A 148 -32.36 13.22 -1.07
CA CYS A 148 -31.63 14.48 -0.90
C CYS A 148 -30.65 14.73 -2.07
N VAL A 149 -30.30 16.00 -2.27
CA VAL A 149 -29.41 16.42 -3.37
C VAL A 149 -28.04 15.74 -3.28
N CYS A 150 -27.54 15.49 -2.07
CA CYS A 150 -26.31 14.74 -1.85
C CYS A 150 -26.42 13.28 -2.35
N SER A 151 -27.55 12.62 -2.11
CA SER A 151 -27.83 11.26 -2.59
C SER A 151 -27.78 11.17 -4.11
N GLU A 152 -28.41 12.12 -4.79
CA GLU A 152 -28.37 12.21 -6.26
C GLU A 152 -26.95 12.47 -6.77
N ALA A 153 -26.21 13.37 -6.14
CA ALA A 153 -24.82 13.66 -6.49
C ALA A 153 -23.93 12.42 -6.33
N LEU A 154 -24.11 11.64 -5.26
CA LEU A 154 -23.38 10.38 -5.04
C LEU A 154 -23.69 9.36 -6.14
N ARG A 155 -24.98 9.10 -6.44
CA ARG A 155 -25.39 8.17 -7.50
C ARG A 155 -24.80 8.56 -8.86
N ARG A 156 -24.92 9.83 -9.24
CA ARG A 156 -24.37 10.36 -10.49
C ARG A 156 -22.84 10.18 -10.53
N HIS A 157 -22.15 10.56 -9.46
CA HIS A 157 -20.70 10.43 -9.41
C HIS A 157 -20.23 8.96 -9.53
N PHE A 158 -20.88 8.01 -8.85
CA PHE A 158 -20.53 6.59 -8.97
C PHE A 158 -20.77 6.06 -10.37
N GLN A 159 -21.89 6.46 -11.02
CA GLN A 159 -22.18 6.07 -12.39
C GLN A 159 -21.16 6.65 -13.38
N GLU A 160 -20.83 7.93 -13.28
CA GLU A 160 -19.81 8.57 -14.08
C GLU A 160 -18.45 7.89 -13.93
N GLN A 161 -18.04 7.59 -12.70
CA GLN A 161 -16.76 6.91 -12.43
C GLN A 161 -16.70 5.49 -12.99
N ARG A 162 -17.84 4.78 -12.97
CA ARG A 162 -17.96 3.48 -13.62
C ARG A 162 -17.76 3.60 -15.12
N ASP A 163 -18.50 4.49 -15.76
CA ASP A 163 -18.52 4.60 -17.22
C ASP A 163 -17.14 5.02 -17.75
N ILE A 164 -16.57 6.08 -17.17
CA ILE A 164 -15.23 6.58 -17.57
C ILE A 164 -14.14 5.54 -17.25
N GLY A 165 -14.19 4.93 -16.06
CA GLY A 165 -13.20 3.95 -15.67
C GLY A 165 -13.25 2.67 -16.50
N MET A 166 -14.44 2.19 -16.89
CA MET A 166 -14.58 1.04 -17.80
C MET A 166 -14.11 1.36 -19.22
N GLU A 167 -14.36 2.58 -19.70
CA GLU A 167 -13.81 3.06 -20.96
C GLU A 167 -12.27 3.11 -20.94
N TYR A 168 -11.69 3.65 -19.84
CA TYR A 168 -10.25 3.62 -19.62
C TYR A 168 -9.69 2.19 -19.68
N LEU A 169 -10.27 1.26 -18.93
CA LEU A 169 -9.82 -0.14 -18.90
C LEU A 169 -9.92 -0.79 -20.29
N THR A 170 -11.01 -0.55 -21.02
CA THR A 170 -11.23 -1.13 -22.36
C THR A 170 -10.27 -0.57 -23.38
N ARG A 171 -10.04 0.74 -23.34
CA ARG A 171 -9.12 1.42 -24.26
C ARG A 171 -7.67 0.98 -24.04
N GLU A 172 -7.21 0.91 -22.80
CA GLU A 172 -5.81 0.62 -22.48
C GLU A 172 -5.50 -0.88 -22.51
N PHE A 173 -6.45 -1.74 -22.14
CA PHE A 173 -6.19 -3.15 -21.87
C PHE A 173 -7.15 -4.12 -22.57
N GLY A 174 -8.02 -3.62 -23.46
CA GLY A 174 -9.06 -4.45 -24.09
C GLY A 174 -8.53 -5.60 -24.96
N GLU A 175 -7.30 -5.52 -25.44
CA GLU A 175 -6.65 -6.56 -26.23
C GLU A 175 -6.13 -7.74 -25.40
N PHE A 176 -5.94 -7.56 -24.09
CA PHE A 176 -5.42 -8.58 -23.19
C PHE A 176 -6.55 -9.38 -22.54
N LYS A 177 -6.23 -10.60 -22.10
CA LYS A 177 -7.15 -11.50 -21.40
C LYS A 177 -6.80 -11.65 -19.91
N ASN A 178 -5.51 -11.72 -19.62
CA ASN A 178 -5.00 -11.91 -18.27
C ASN A 178 -4.23 -10.66 -17.85
N LEU A 179 -4.69 -10.03 -16.80
CA LEU A 179 -4.11 -8.80 -16.26
C LEU A 179 -3.51 -9.06 -14.88
N TYR A 180 -2.23 -8.78 -14.75
CA TYR A 180 -1.48 -8.99 -13.53
C TYR A 180 -1.15 -7.65 -12.90
N THR A 181 -1.85 -7.28 -11.82
CA THR A 181 -1.54 -6.06 -11.07
C THR A 181 -0.25 -6.24 -10.28
N VAL A 182 0.68 -5.30 -10.41
CA VAL A 182 1.97 -5.30 -9.71
C VAL A 182 2.01 -4.17 -8.70
N ASP A 183 2.27 -4.49 -7.42
CA ASP A 183 2.30 -3.51 -6.33
C ASP A 183 3.14 -3.97 -5.13
N SER A 184 3.34 -3.09 -4.13
CA SER A 184 3.93 -3.45 -2.84
C SER A 184 3.13 -4.53 -2.10
N GLY A 185 1.84 -4.50 -2.17
CA GLY A 185 0.94 -5.47 -1.50
C GLY A 185 -0.11 -4.72 -0.66
N TRP A 186 -0.65 -5.25 0.43
CA TRP A 186 -0.35 -6.50 1.16
C TRP A 186 -1.52 -7.48 1.10
N PHE A 187 -2.77 -6.98 1.37
CA PHE A 187 -3.98 -7.79 1.51
C PHE A 187 -4.74 -7.99 0.20
N GLY A 188 -4.49 -7.15 -0.82
CA GLY A 188 -5.06 -7.29 -2.15
C GLY A 188 -6.51 -6.83 -2.32
N SER A 189 -7.02 -5.94 -1.49
CA SER A 189 -8.43 -5.48 -1.60
C SER A 189 -8.76 -4.82 -2.94
N THR A 190 -7.80 -4.19 -3.60
CA THR A 190 -7.98 -3.66 -4.97
C THR A 190 -8.17 -4.78 -5.98
N LEU A 191 -7.37 -5.87 -5.90
CA LEU A 191 -7.57 -7.06 -6.71
C LEU A 191 -8.96 -7.63 -6.52
N GLY A 192 -9.41 -7.77 -5.25
CA GLY A 192 -10.75 -8.25 -4.94
C GLY A 192 -11.85 -7.40 -5.58
N SER A 193 -11.69 -6.08 -5.59
CA SER A 193 -12.63 -5.17 -6.28
C SER A 193 -12.64 -5.42 -7.79
N LEU A 194 -11.47 -5.46 -8.43
CA LEU A 194 -11.37 -5.68 -9.88
C LEU A 194 -11.99 -7.02 -10.29
N GLN A 195 -11.72 -8.09 -9.56
CA GLN A 195 -12.32 -9.41 -9.82
C GLN A 195 -13.84 -9.41 -9.58
N ALA A 196 -14.32 -8.65 -8.59
CA ALA A 196 -15.74 -8.57 -8.26
C ALA A 196 -16.59 -7.86 -9.34
N GLY A 197 -16.01 -6.88 -10.06
CA GLY A 197 -16.76 -6.04 -10.99
C GLY A 197 -16.24 -6.00 -12.43
N CYS A 198 -14.95 -6.21 -12.68
CA CYS A 198 -14.35 -6.10 -14.02
C CYS A 198 -14.13 -7.48 -14.66
N ARG A 199 -15.22 -8.21 -14.93
CA ARG A 199 -15.22 -9.63 -15.34
C ARG A 199 -14.76 -9.91 -16.77
N ASN A 200 -14.52 -8.88 -17.58
CA ASN A 200 -14.03 -9.02 -18.95
C ASN A 200 -12.58 -9.54 -19.00
N TRP A 201 -11.87 -9.45 -17.90
CA TRP A 201 -10.48 -9.87 -17.76
C TRP A 201 -10.32 -10.88 -16.62
N LYS A 202 -9.28 -11.71 -16.72
CA LYS A 202 -8.80 -12.54 -15.62
C LYS A 202 -7.76 -11.75 -14.84
N TRP A 203 -8.09 -11.38 -13.62
CA TRP A 203 -7.23 -10.59 -12.74
C TRP A 203 -6.43 -11.49 -11.80
N LYS A 204 -5.14 -11.21 -11.72
CA LYS A 204 -4.23 -11.73 -10.68
C LYS A 204 -3.37 -10.60 -10.15
N ALA A 205 -2.70 -10.82 -9.04
CA ALA A 205 -1.75 -9.85 -8.50
C ALA A 205 -0.37 -10.46 -8.31
N ILE A 206 0.66 -9.66 -8.56
CA ILE A 206 2.06 -9.98 -8.28
C ILE A 206 2.56 -8.90 -7.32
N TYR A 207 2.71 -9.26 -6.05
CA TYR A 207 3.05 -8.31 -5.02
C TYR A 207 4.45 -8.54 -4.45
N PHE A 208 5.08 -7.46 -4.00
CA PHE A 208 6.29 -7.57 -3.20
C PHE A 208 6.04 -8.44 -1.98
N GLY A 209 4.90 -8.25 -1.31
CA GLY A 209 4.50 -9.09 -0.20
C GLY A 209 3.00 -9.32 -0.11
N ARG A 210 2.63 -10.50 0.41
CA ARG A 210 1.28 -10.85 0.79
C ARG A 210 1.21 -11.04 2.30
N TRP A 211 0.19 -10.41 2.93
CA TRP A 211 0.04 -10.47 4.37
C TRP A 211 -1.42 -10.55 4.78
N ASN A 212 -1.78 -11.66 5.43
CA ASN A 212 -3.12 -11.87 5.98
C ASN A 212 -3.22 -11.32 7.41
N TYR A 213 -3.19 -9.99 7.55
CA TYR A 213 -3.28 -9.34 8.87
C TYR A 213 -4.69 -9.37 9.51
N ARG A 214 -5.70 -9.86 8.77
CA ARG A 214 -7.09 -9.94 9.23
C ARG A 214 -7.46 -11.33 9.75
N ASN A 215 -6.58 -12.31 9.60
CA ASN A 215 -6.87 -13.72 9.84
C ASN A 215 -8.09 -14.26 9.07
N GLU A 216 -8.42 -13.63 7.96
CA GLU A 216 -9.45 -14.01 7.02
C GLU A 216 -8.77 -14.35 5.69
N VAL A 217 -9.24 -15.40 5.01
CA VAL A 217 -8.75 -15.72 3.67
C VAL A 217 -9.85 -15.36 2.68
N PRO A 218 -9.87 -14.12 2.15
CA PRO A 218 -10.84 -13.75 1.15
C PRO A 218 -10.59 -14.55 -0.13
N TRP A 219 -11.66 -14.77 -0.90
CA TRP A 219 -11.64 -15.59 -2.11
C TRP A 219 -10.56 -15.18 -3.14
N TYR A 220 -10.22 -13.89 -3.25
CA TYR A 220 -9.19 -13.37 -4.16
C TYR A 220 -7.75 -13.57 -3.65
N PHE A 221 -7.56 -13.95 -2.39
CA PHE A 221 -6.24 -14.01 -1.77
C PHE A 221 -5.33 -15.06 -2.42
N HIS A 222 -5.92 -16.12 -2.99
CA HIS A 222 -5.21 -17.17 -3.71
C HIS A 222 -4.67 -16.71 -5.08
N ASP A 223 -5.22 -15.62 -5.65
CA ASP A 223 -4.77 -15.03 -6.90
C ASP A 223 -3.64 -13.99 -6.70
N ILE A 224 -3.15 -13.84 -5.47
CA ILE A 224 -1.98 -13.02 -5.15
C ILE A 224 -0.73 -13.87 -5.16
N ILE A 225 0.21 -13.55 -6.03
CA ILE A 225 1.53 -14.17 -6.13
C ILE A 225 2.54 -13.28 -5.37
N PRO A 226 2.94 -13.66 -4.15
CA PRO A 226 3.94 -12.90 -3.40
C PRO A 226 5.35 -13.27 -3.89
N LEU A 227 6.20 -12.29 -4.16
CA LEU A 227 7.55 -12.57 -4.65
C LEU A 227 8.63 -12.54 -3.57
N VAL A 228 8.47 -11.75 -2.50
CA VAL A 228 9.50 -11.63 -1.44
C VAL A 228 8.96 -12.02 -0.07
N ILE A 229 7.77 -11.57 0.30
CA ILE A 229 7.17 -11.84 1.61
C ILE A 229 5.85 -12.57 1.42
N ASP A 230 5.72 -13.75 2.05
CA ASP A 230 4.46 -14.49 2.10
C ASP A 230 4.11 -14.84 3.54
N ALA A 231 3.12 -14.12 4.10
CA ALA A 231 2.75 -14.25 5.51
C ALA A 231 1.25 -14.51 5.68
N ASP A 232 0.90 -15.71 6.10
CA ASP A 232 -0.46 -16.13 6.46
C ASP A 232 -0.86 -15.72 7.89
N GLY A 233 -0.40 -14.56 8.33
CA GLY A 233 -0.60 -14.01 9.67
C GLY A 233 0.70 -13.60 10.33
N LEU A 234 0.61 -13.01 11.54
CA LEU A 234 1.77 -12.50 12.28
C LEU A 234 2.59 -13.61 13.00
N ARG A 235 2.67 -14.80 12.45
CA ARG A 235 3.36 -15.90 13.15
C ARG A 235 4.88 -15.80 13.16
N GLY A 236 5.47 -14.90 12.38
CA GLY A 236 6.89 -14.52 12.44
C GLY A 236 7.88 -15.69 12.31
N THR A 237 7.50 -16.71 11.55
CA THR A 237 8.32 -17.91 11.34
C THR A 237 9.28 -17.76 10.18
N HIS A 238 8.87 -17.01 9.16
CA HIS A 238 9.70 -16.77 7.98
C HIS A 238 10.62 -15.55 8.18
N PRO A 239 11.90 -15.59 7.76
CA PRO A 239 12.81 -14.45 7.90
C PRO A 239 12.27 -13.13 7.29
N ALA A 240 11.54 -13.22 6.18
CA ALA A 240 10.98 -12.07 5.50
C ALA A 240 9.83 -11.38 6.26
N ASP A 241 9.14 -12.10 7.16
CA ASP A 241 8.04 -11.57 7.96
C ASP A 241 8.49 -10.42 8.87
N ILE A 242 9.80 -10.33 9.12
CA ILE A 242 10.37 -9.24 9.90
C ILE A 242 10.06 -7.86 9.29
N MET A 243 9.99 -7.77 7.97
CA MET A 243 9.70 -6.52 7.28
C MET A 243 8.27 -6.01 7.57
N LEU A 244 7.36 -6.92 7.96
CA LEU A 244 6.00 -6.58 8.35
C LEU A 244 5.93 -5.85 9.71
N GLU A 245 6.97 -5.94 10.53
CA GLU A 245 7.04 -5.16 11.79
C GLU A 245 7.13 -3.65 11.52
N TYR A 246 7.61 -3.27 10.32
CA TYR A 246 7.66 -1.89 9.85
C TYR A 246 7.46 -1.83 8.32
N HIS A 247 6.36 -2.40 7.83
CA HIS A 247 6.03 -2.42 6.40
C HIS A 247 5.90 -1.01 5.79
N HIS A 248 5.58 0.00 6.60
CA HIS A 248 5.56 1.40 6.20
C HIS A 248 6.92 1.91 5.71
N LEU A 249 8.04 1.28 6.09
CA LEU A 249 9.34 1.59 5.51
C LEU A 249 9.38 1.22 4.02
N ILE A 250 8.87 0.04 3.65
CA ILE A 250 8.77 -0.40 2.25
C ILE A 250 7.82 0.51 1.47
N GLU A 251 6.65 0.81 2.04
CA GLU A 251 5.69 1.71 1.42
C GLU A 251 6.26 3.12 1.23
N SER A 252 6.98 3.67 2.22
CA SER A 252 7.55 5.03 2.12
C SER A 252 8.58 5.16 1.00
N VAL A 253 9.30 4.08 0.71
CA VAL A 253 10.25 4.03 -0.41
C VAL A 253 9.52 3.93 -1.75
N LEU A 254 8.50 3.08 -1.82
CA LEU A 254 7.79 2.78 -3.06
C LEU A 254 6.71 3.82 -3.40
N GLU A 255 6.18 4.54 -2.44
CA GLU A 255 5.12 5.52 -2.68
C GLU A 255 5.70 6.94 -2.79
N PRO A 256 5.94 7.43 -4.02
CA PRO A 256 6.37 8.79 -4.26
C PRO A 256 5.28 9.80 -3.86
N GLU A 257 5.60 11.08 -3.84
CA GLU A 257 4.64 12.16 -3.52
C GLU A 257 3.65 12.41 -4.67
N LEU A 258 2.98 11.34 -5.11
CA LEU A 258 1.88 11.39 -6.05
C LEU A 258 0.54 11.36 -5.31
N PRO A 259 -0.46 12.10 -5.79
CA PRO A 259 -1.83 11.96 -5.29
C PRO A 259 -2.34 10.53 -5.45
N SER A 260 -3.21 10.11 -4.54
CA SER A 260 -3.98 8.87 -4.75
C SER A 260 -5.01 9.09 -5.88
N VAL A 261 -5.28 8.06 -6.66
CA VAL A 261 -6.35 8.12 -7.67
C VAL A 261 -7.70 8.17 -6.93
N GLU A 262 -8.37 9.30 -7.02
CA GLU A 262 -9.68 9.52 -6.39
C GLU A 262 -10.81 9.40 -7.41
N TYR A 263 -10.56 9.84 -8.64
CA TYR A 263 -11.54 9.83 -9.74
C TYR A 263 -10.86 9.88 -11.11
N TYR A 264 -11.57 9.38 -12.10
CA TYR A 264 -11.22 9.50 -13.51
C TYR A 264 -11.92 10.71 -14.14
N MET A 265 -11.27 11.31 -15.14
CA MET A 265 -11.77 12.45 -15.92
C MET A 265 -12.27 12.00 -17.30
N PRO A 266 -13.19 12.75 -17.94
CA PRO A 266 -13.79 12.35 -19.21
C PRO A 266 -12.81 12.14 -20.36
N ASP A 267 -11.62 12.76 -20.30
CA ASP A 267 -10.54 12.56 -21.28
C ASP A 267 -9.77 11.24 -21.08
N GLY A 268 -10.17 10.43 -20.08
CA GLY A 268 -9.55 9.17 -19.74
C GLY A 268 -8.28 9.31 -18.87
N THR A 269 -7.98 10.50 -18.39
CA THR A 269 -6.94 10.72 -17.37
C THR A 269 -7.52 10.58 -15.95
N CYS A 270 -6.72 10.81 -14.93
CA CYS A 270 -7.19 10.85 -13.54
C CYS A 270 -6.48 11.97 -12.76
N ASN A 271 -7.02 12.32 -11.60
CA ASN A 271 -6.45 13.36 -10.74
C ASN A 271 -4.99 13.11 -10.32
N ALA A 272 -4.48 11.89 -10.44
CA ALA A 272 -3.11 11.52 -10.08
C ALA A 272 -2.11 11.61 -11.25
N MET A 273 -2.59 11.75 -12.48
CA MET A 273 -1.76 11.90 -13.69
C MET A 273 -1.33 13.37 -13.85
N ILE A 274 -0.46 13.82 -12.94
CA ILE A 274 0.11 15.18 -13.01
C ILE A 274 1.25 15.22 -14.04
N PRO A 275 1.59 16.38 -14.65
CA PRO A 275 2.57 16.47 -15.73
C PRO A 275 3.92 15.82 -15.42
N ASP A 276 4.45 16.04 -14.22
CA ASP A 276 5.80 15.63 -13.84
C ASP A 276 5.83 14.25 -13.12
N TRP A 277 4.80 13.42 -13.28
CA TRP A 277 4.69 12.15 -12.55
C TRP A 277 5.88 11.20 -12.79
N GLN A 278 6.47 11.20 -13.99
CA GLN A 278 7.62 10.36 -14.33
C GLN A 278 8.89 10.79 -13.57
N GLU A 279 9.12 12.09 -13.44
CA GLU A 279 10.24 12.64 -12.67
C GLU A 279 10.07 12.34 -11.17
N ILE A 280 8.85 12.48 -10.67
CA ILE A 280 8.52 12.15 -9.27
C ILE A 280 8.76 10.67 -8.99
N ILE A 281 8.47 9.77 -9.93
CA ILE A 281 8.74 8.33 -9.78
C ILE A 281 10.24 8.04 -9.80
N ALA A 282 10.98 8.66 -10.69
CA ALA A 282 12.44 8.54 -10.76
C ALA A 282 13.10 8.98 -9.43
N GLY A 283 12.44 9.90 -8.74
CA GLY A 283 12.84 10.39 -7.42
C GLY A 283 13.95 11.44 -7.49
N SER A 284 13.91 12.34 -6.51
CA SER A 284 14.93 13.39 -6.37
C SER A 284 16.19 12.89 -5.66
N GLU A 285 17.29 13.65 -5.78
CA GLU A 285 18.54 13.40 -5.03
C GLU A 285 18.33 13.46 -3.51
N ASN A 286 17.32 14.18 -3.04
CA ASN A 286 16.99 14.33 -1.62
C ASN A 286 16.28 13.10 -1.04
N GLU A 287 15.80 12.16 -1.88
CA GLU A 287 15.21 10.90 -1.46
C GLU A 287 16.28 9.85 -1.16
N GLU A 288 17.10 10.09 -0.14
CA GLU A 288 18.29 9.29 0.18
C GLU A 288 18.04 7.78 0.26
N LEU A 289 16.92 7.34 0.84
CA LEU A 289 16.56 5.90 0.89
C LEU A 289 16.38 5.32 -0.52
N TRP A 290 15.68 6.05 -1.38
CA TRP A 290 15.46 5.66 -2.77
C TRP A 290 16.75 5.64 -3.57
N GLN A 291 17.59 6.68 -3.44
CA GLN A 291 18.88 6.74 -4.10
C GLN A 291 19.83 5.60 -3.67
N GLY A 292 19.76 5.20 -2.40
CA GLY A 292 20.51 4.04 -1.92
C GLY A 292 20.07 2.72 -2.59
N ILE A 293 18.77 2.51 -2.82
CA ILE A 293 18.28 1.35 -3.56
C ILE A 293 18.75 1.41 -5.02
N LEU A 294 18.63 2.55 -5.69
CA LEU A 294 19.12 2.73 -7.06
C LEU A 294 20.63 2.47 -7.18
N ALA A 295 21.41 2.92 -6.19
CA ALA A 295 22.84 2.64 -6.13
C ALA A 295 23.10 1.13 -6.06
N TYR A 296 22.35 0.36 -5.25
CA TYR A 296 22.48 -1.08 -5.19
C TYR A 296 22.22 -1.73 -6.56
N PHE A 297 21.17 -1.34 -7.29
CA PHE A 297 20.85 -1.87 -8.61
C PHE A 297 21.96 -1.61 -9.62
N ARG A 298 22.55 -0.42 -9.63
CA ARG A 298 23.62 -0.04 -10.55
C ARG A 298 24.94 -0.80 -10.31
N PHE A 299 25.16 -1.24 -9.08
CA PHE A 299 26.40 -1.92 -8.68
C PHE A 299 26.23 -3.40 -8.32
N CYS A 300 25.01 -3.95 -8.48
CA CYS A 300 24.75 -5.36 -8.17
C CYS A 300 25.49 -6.26 -9.17
N PRO A 301 26.34 -7.18 -8.69
CA PRO A 301 27.27 -7.91 -9.55
C PRO A 301 26.68 -9.19 -10.15
N SER A 302 25.52 -9.67 -9.72
CA SER A 302 25.02 -11.00 -10.08
C SER A 302 23.52 -11.06 -10.31
N VAL A 303 23.13 -11.77 -11.38
CA VAL A 303 21.74 -12.14 -11.70
C VAL A 303 21.49 -13.64 -11.48
N VAL A 304 22.49 -14.35 -10.97
CA VAL A 304 22.33 -15.78 -10.63
C VAL A 304 21.32 -15.89 -9.49
N PRO A 305 20.21 -16.62 -9.66
CA PRO A 305 19.15 -16.66 -8.67
C PRO A 305 19.62 -17.06 -7.26
N ALA A 306 20.56 -17.96 -7.15
CA ALA A 306 21.13 -18.40 -5.87
C ALA A 306 21.87 -17.26 -5.14
N ASP A 307 22.61 -16.42 -5.87
CA ASP A 307 23.33 -15.29 -5.30
C ASP A 307 22.36 -14.17 -4.90
N VAL A 308 21.34 -13.91 -5.73
CA VAL A 308 20.29 -12.93 -5.43
C VAL A 308 19.56 -13.29 -4.15
N VAL A 309 19.10 -14.54 -4.02
CA VAL A 309 18.44 -15.04 -2.81
C VAL A 309 19.38 -15.00 -1.60
N LYS A 310 20.66 -15.34 -1.77
CA LYS A 310 21.64 -15.26 -0.68
C LYS A 310 21.86 -13.83 -0.20
N ALA A 311 21.93 -12.85 -1.12
CA ALA A 311 22.05 -11.43 -0.77
C ALA A 311 20.82 -10.94 -0.02
N SER A 312 19.63 -11.26 -0.50
CA SER A 312 18.35 -10.91 0.15
C SER A 312 18.23 -11.55 1.54
N CYS A 313 18.54 -12.84 1.69
CA CYS A 313 18.58 -13.50 3.00
C CYS A 313 19.59 -12.85 3.96
N GLY A 314 20.73 -12.36 3.45
CA GLY A 314 21.70 -11.58 4.23
C GLY A 314 21.10 -10.26 4.72
N ALA A 315 20.43 -9.53 3.83
CA ALA A 315 19.72 -8.30 4.15
C ALA A 315 18.62 -8.53 5.21
N LEU A 316 17.81 -9.58 5.06
CA LEU A 316 16.74 -9.90 6.02
C LEU A 316 17.29 -10.22 7.42
N LYS A 317 18.42 -10.91 7.51
CA LYS A 317 19.10 -11.17 8.80
C LYS A 317 19.55 -9.85 9.47
N PHE A 318 20.07 -8.91 8.69
CA PHE A 318 20.42 -7.58 9.16
C PHE A 318 19.18 -6.82 9.64
N TRP A 319 18.15 -6.73 8.81
CA TRP A 319 16.91 -6.02 9.10
C TRP A 319 16.18 -6.60 10.31
N LYS A 320 16.25 -7.93 10.53
CA LYS A 320 15.69 -8.56 11.73
C LYS A 320 16.20 -7.94 13.02
N CYS A 321 17.47 -7.62 13.05
CA CYS A 321 18.04 -6.98 14.22
C CYS A 321 17.64 -5.50 14.31
N VAL A 322 17.70 -4.76 13.20
CA VAL A 322 17.37 -3.31 13.17
C VAL A 322 15.91 -3.07 13.50
N LEU A 323 14.99 -3.84 12.93
CA LEU A 323 13.57 -3.59 13.12
C LEU A 323 13.03 -4.01 14.49
N ARG A 324 13.64 -5.06 15.11
CA ARG A 324 13.22 -5.49 16.45
C ARG A 324 13.89 -4.74 17.59
N TYR A 325 15.16 -4.40 17.41
CA TYR A 325 15.98 -3.80 18.47
C TYR A 325 16.75 -2.61 17.93
N PRO A 326 16.06 -1.58 17.33
CA PRO A 326 16.75 -0.39 16.87
C PRO A 326 17.38 0.36 18.05
N ASN A 327 18.54 0.95 17.82
CA ASN A 327 19.04 1.97 18.71
C ASN A 327 18.41 3.34 18.39
N PRO A 328 18.56 4.37 19.24
CA PRO A 328 17.97 5.69 18.98
C PRO A 328 18.38 6.34 17.66
N ALA A 329 19.64 6.15 17.23
CA ALA A 329 20.12 6.71 15.96
C ALA A 329 19.49 5.99 14.76
N GLU A 330 19.41 4.65 14.79
CA GLU A 330 18.72 3.86 13.76
C GLU A 330 17.23 4.22 13.67
N ALA A 331 16.57 4.44 14.81
CA ALA A 331 15.17 4.86 14.83
C ALA A 331 14.98 6.23 14.16
N GLY A 332 15.87 7.18 14.43
CA GLY A 332 15.83 8.51 13.78
C GLY A 332 16.13 8.45 12.28
N ILE A 333 17.10 7.64 11.85
CA ILE A 333 17.42 7.45 10.43
C ILE A 333 16.24 6.83 9.66
N LEU A 334 15.58 5.87 10.27
CA LEU A 334 14.48 5.11 9.64
C LEU A 334 13.10 5.74 9.87
N GLU A 335 13.04 6.89 10.52
CA GLU A 335 11.79 7.63 10.60
C GLU A 335 11.36 8.09 9.21
N VAL A 336 10.15 7.69 8.81
CA VAL A 336 9.56 8.09 7.54
C VAL A 336 8.47 9.14 7.77
N PRO A 337 8.12 9.92 6.73
CA PRO A 337 7.04 10.90 6.82
C PRO A 337 5.72 10.29 7.27
N ALA A 338 4.87 11.07 7.90
CA ALA A 338 3.53 10.65 8.26
C ALA A 338 2.76 10.16 7.02
N ARG A 339 2.12 9.00 7.14
CA ARG A 339 1.44 8.32 6.04
C ARG A 339 0.00 8.78 5.92
N SER A 340 -0.45 9.04 4.70
CA SER A 340 -1.87 9.27 4.46
C SER A 340 -2.64 7.95 4.59
N SER A 341 -3.77 7.98 5.30
CA SER A 341 -4.74 6.90 5.15
C SER A 341 -5.38 7.06 3.77
N ASP A 342 -5.43 5.95 2.98
CA ASP A 342 -6.15 5.93 1.71
C ASP A 342 -7.65 6.21 1.88
N PHE A 343 -8.42 6.18 0.80
CA PHE A 343 -9.85 6.42 0.79
C PHE A 343 -10.26 7.88 0.98
N GLY A 344 -9.55 8.81 0.32
CA GLY A 344 -9.92 10.22 0.31
C GLY A 344 -9.74 10.94 1.64
N ARG A 345 -9.04 10.32 2.63
CA ARG A 345 -8.76 10.96 3.91
C ARG A 345 -7.55 11.88 3.82
N ALA A 346 -7.69 13.08 4.34
CA ALA A 346 -6.57 14.02 4.47
C ALA A 346 -5.67 13.74 5.69
N GLU A 347 -6.13 12.86 6.60
CA GLU A 347 -5.42 12.57 7.84
C GLU A 347 -4.14 11.76 7.58
N LYS A 348 -3.06 12.20 8.22
CA LYS A 348 -1.77 11.51 8.18
C LYS A 348 -1.48 10.88 9.53
N ALA A 349 -1.17 9.58 9.54
CA ALA A 349 -0.73 8.87 10.74
C ALA A 349 0.76 9.09 10.98
N SER A 350 1.13 9.54 12.18
CA SER A 350 2.52 9.65 12.59
C SER A 350 3.12 8.28 12.88
N ILE A 351 4.39 8.10 12.48
CA ILE A 351 5.13 6.85 12.74
C ILE A 351 5.37 6.66 14.23
N PHE A 352 5.74 7.72 14.95
CA PHE A 352 6.02 7.69 16.38
C PHE A 352 5.00 8.53 17.15
N LEU A 353 4.30 7.90 18.07
CA LEU A 353 3.36 8.55 18.98
C LEU A 353 3.86 8.56 20.43
N ALA A 354 4.87 7.75 20.74
CA ALA A 354 5.37 7.62 22.10
C ALA A 354 6.27 8.79 22.50
N ASN A 355 6.01 9.33 23.71
CA ASN A 355 6.82 10.35 24.34
C ASN A 355 7.19 9.89 25.76
N SER A 356 8.46 9.97 26.14
CA SER A 356 8.96 9.55 27.45
C SER A 356 8.34 10.30 28.64
N ARG A 357 7.75 11.47 28.41
CA ARG A 357 7.07 12.31 29.42
C ARG A 357 5.65 11.84 29.75
N LEU A 358 5.07 10.92 28.96
CA LEU A 358 3.72 10.42 29.19
C LEU A 358 3.67 9.52 30.44
N PRO A 359 2.56 9.51 31.19
CA PRO A 359 2.28 8.53 32.22
C PRO A 359 2.40 7.09 31.67
N PHE A 360 2.78 6.13 32.52
CA PHE A 360 3.11 4.76 32.09
C PHE A 360 2.05 4.12 31.19
N ARG A 361 0.77 4.20 31.54
CA ARG A 361 -0.33 3.62 30.75
C ARG A 361 -0.49 4.30 29.38
N GLU A 362 -0.36 5.61 29.34
CA GLU A 362 -0.48 6.41 28.13
C GLU A 362 0.72 6.18 27.20
N TYR A 363 1.91 6.09 27.77
CA TYR A 363 3.12 5.74 27.04
C TYR A 363 2.94 4.41 26.28
N TRP A 364 2.54 3.34 26.95
CA TRP A 364 2.37 2.05 26.31
C TRP A 364 1.19 2.01 25.33
N ARG A 365 0.14 2.79 25.57
CA ARG A 365 -0.94 3.00 24.59
C ARG A 365 -0.42 3.69 23.34
N SER A 366 0.41 4.71 23.48
CA SER A 366 1.04 5.44 22.37
C SER A 366 2.03 4.55 21.61
N VAL A 367 2.85 3.75 22.30
CA VAL A 367 3.71 2.73 21.66
C VAL A 367 2.87 1.78 20.79
N LYS A 368 1.78 1.23 21.35
CA LYS A 368 0.91 0.29 20.63
C LYS A 368 0.28 0.91 19.38
N ARG A 369 -0.01 2.22 19.39
CA ARG A 369 -0.59 2.96 18.27
C ARG A 369 0.43 3.44 17.25
N SER A 370 1.72 3.43 17.60
CA SER A 370 2.80 3.81 16.68
C SER A 370 2.91 2.80 15.53
N LEU A 371 3.13 3.28 14.32
CA LEU A 371 3.26 2.42 13.13
C LEU A 371 4.52 1.55 13.18
N TRP A 372 5.52 1.95 13.97
CA TRP A 372 6.68 1.13 14.33
C TRP A 372 6.96 1.18 15.84
N PRO A 373 6.34 0.28 16.65
CA PRO A 373 6.45 0.30 18.08
C PRO A 373 7.89 0.21 18.63
N ALA A 374 8.73 -0.66 18.05
CA ALA A 374 10.12 -0.80 18.48
C ALA A 374 10.94 0.47 18.23
N GLY A 375 10.71 1.15 17.07
CA GLY A 375 11.30 2.44 16.76
C GLY A 375 10.83 3.54 17.69
N ALA A 376 9.53 3.59 18.00
CA ALA A 376 8.95 4.55 18.94
C ALA A 376 9.55 4.41 20.36
N ILE A 377 9.79 3.17 20.81
CA ILE A 377 10.50 2.90 22.07
C ILE A 377 11.94 3.41 22.00
N ALA A 378 12.64 3.15 20.89
CA ALA A 378 14.03 3.58 20.72
C ALA A 378 14.14 5.10 20.74
N ALA A 379 13.30 5.79 19.97
CA ALA A 379 13.28 7.25 19.89
C ALA A 379 12.95 7.93 21.23
N SER A 380 12.13 7.28 22.08
CA SER A 380 11.61 7.89 23.32
C SER A 380 12.28 7.45 24.62
N SER A 381 13.09 6.37 24.65
CA SER A 381 13.47 5.71 25.91
C SER A 381 14.89 5.94 26.40
N GLY A 382 15.78 6.51 25.60
CA GLY A 382 17.18 6.76 25.96
C GLY A 382 17.89 5.50 26.47
N LYS A 383 18.52 5.57 27.65
CA LYS A 383 19.28 4.45 28.26
C LYS A 383 18.44 3.20 28.55
N LYS A 384 17.11 3.29 28.64
CA LYS A 384 16.20 2.17 28.95
C LYS A 384 15.65 1.46 27.68
N THR A 385 16.13 1.84 26.49
CA THR A 385 15.60 1.37 25.21
C THR A 385 15.54 -0.15 25.11
N LEU A 386 16.66 -0.84 25.29
CA LEU A 386 16.73 -2.29 25.16
C LEU A 386 15.78 -3.03 26.12
N PHE A 387 15.75 -2.63 27.39
CA PHE A 387 14.85 -3.23 28.38
C PHE A 387 13.38 -3.07 27.98
N ARG A 388 12.96 -1.89 27.53
CA ARG A 388 11.59 -1.62 27.10
C ARG A 388 11.23 -2.38 25.82
N GLN A 389 12.17 -2.55 24.89
CA GLN A 389 11.96 -3.35 23.68
C GLN A 389 11.78 -4.84 24.01
N ILE A 390 12.63 -5.40 24.89
CA ILE A 390 12.48 -6.79 25.34
C ILE A 390 11.11 -6.97 26.01
N PHE A 391 10.75 -6.07 26.92
CA PHE A 391 9.44 -6.09 27.59
C PHE A 391 8.29 -6.04 26.58
N TRP A 392 8.36 -5.15 25.57
CA TRP A 392 7.37 -5.06 24.49
C TRP A 392 7.22 -6.38 23.75
N HIS A 393 8.31 -7.00 23.33
CA HIS A 393 8.27 -8.25 22.58
C HIS A 393 7.73 -9.42 23.43
N ILE A 394 8.03 -9.46 24.71
CA ILE A 394 7.45 -10.43 25.65
C ILE A 394 5.93 -10.21 25.75
N CYS A 395 5.49 -8.98 26.04
CA CYS A 395 4.06 -8.66 26.16
C CYS A 395 3.30 -8.96 24.85
N ARG A 396 3.86 -8.63 23.68
CA ARG A 396 3.25 -8.91 22.38
C ARG A 396 3.03 -10.41 22.16
N ARG A 397 3.97 -11.26 22.55
CA ARG A 397 3.81 -12.72 22.47
C ARG A 397 2.63 -13.21 23.32
N PHE A 398 2.49 -12.71 24.55
CA PHE A 398 1.38 -13.07 25.43
C PHE A 398 0.02 -12.50 24.93
N LEU A 399 -0.02 -11.31 24.36
CA LEU A 399 -1.23 -10.69 23.85
C LEU A 399 -1.73 -11.38 22.57
N ASN A 400 -0.82 -11.77 21.67
CA ASN A 400 -1.18 -12.53 20.46
C ASN A 400 -1.67 -13.95 20.80
N TYR A 401 -1.27 -14.52 21.95
CA TYR A 401 -1.80 -15.80 22.42
C TYR A 401 -3.25 -15.70 22.95
N ARG A 402 -3.66 -14.50 23.41
CA ARG A 402 -5.03 -14.26 23.92
C ARG A 402 -6.00 -13.70 22.86
N GLY A 403 -5.53 -13.21 21.74
CA GLY A 403 -6.35 -12.73 20.62
C GLY A 403 -6.71 -13.82 19.60
N ALA A 404 -6.44 -15.07 19.89
CA ALA A 404 -6.79 -16.24 19.08
C ALA A 404 -7.92 -17.06 19.74
N VAL A 405 -8.78 -16.39 20.53
CA VAL A 405 -10.05 -16.93 21.03
C VAL A 405 -11.15 -15.98 20.63
#